data_7e1dfdd9db8318f262f82a910d385785
#
_entry.id   7e1dfdd9db8318f262f82a910d385785
#
_cell.length_a   1.000
_cell.length_b   1.000
_cell.length_c   1.000
_cell.angle_alpha   90.00
_cell.angle_beta   90.00
_cell.angle_gamma   90.00
#
_symmetry.space_group_name_H-M   'P 1'
#
loop_
_entity.id
_entity.type
_entity.pdbx_description
1 polymer ?
#
loop_
_entity_poly.entity_id
_entity_poly.type
_entity_poly.pdbx_seq_one_letter_code
_entity_poly.pdbx_strand_id
1 'polypeptide(L)'
;MIQVRRAKERGHADHGWLNTYHTFSFSDYYDPRFMGFRSLRVINEDWVQPGYGFPPHPHRDMEIITYVLEGSLEHKDSMGTGSVIRPGEVQKMSAGTGVRHSEFNHSKTEPVHLYQIWILPEKDGIKPMYEQKAIPSAEKQGKLRLVASPAGGNGSGAVKLYQDAALYAAELGKAEQVEHELSDGRYAWIQVARGAVNVNGQDLKAGDGAAVTKESKLQILGSAGASEVLLFDLA
;
A
#
# COMPACT_ATOMS: atom_id res chain seq x y z
N MET A 1 -9.16 -18.89 -6.87
CA MET A 1 -7.94 -19.03 -7.72
C MET A 1 -6.94 -17.95 -7.28
N ILE A 2 -5.70 -18.34 -7.01
CA ILE A 2 -4.64 -17.41 -6.56
C ILE A 2 -3.51 -17.42 -7.59
N GLN A 3 -3.19 -16.22 -8.12
CA GLN A 3 -2.08 -16.01 -9.04
C GLN A 3 -0.99 -15.20 -8.34
N VAL A 4 0.15 -15.83 -8.11
CA VAL A 4 1.27 -15.20 -7.39
C VAL A 4 2.14 -14.38 -8.34
N ARG A 5 2.47 -13.14 -7.92
CA ARG A 5 3.49 -12.27 -8.48
C ARG A 5 4.72 -12.33 -7.58
N ARG A 6 5.78 -12.98 -8.01
CA ARG A 6 6.99 -13.12 -7.20
C ARG A 6 7.77 -11.81 -7.11
N ALA A 7 8.39 -11.54 -5.96
CA ALA A 7 9.18 -10.35 -5.72
C ALA A 7 10.26 -10.12 -6.80
N LYS A 8 10.97 -11.19 -7.20
CA LYS A 8 12.02 -11.17 -8.23
C LYS A 8 11.53 -10.92 -9.66
N GLU A 9 10.22 -10.99 -9.90
CA GLU A 9 9.60 -10.77 -11.21
C GLU A 9 9.09 -9.34 -11.38
N ARG A 10 9.11 -8.54 -10.32
CA ARG A 10 8.72 -7.13 -10.34
C ARG A 10 9.72 -6.31 -11.16
N GLY A 11 9.26 -5.15 -11.66
CA GLY A 11 10.18 -4.14 -12.18
C GLY A 11 11.14 -3.69 -11.08
N HIS A 12 12.39 -3.41 -11.43
CA HIS A 12 13.39 -2.92 -10.49
C HIS A 12 14.21 -1.81 -11.14
N ALA A 13 14.40 -0.72 -10.39
CA ALA A 13 15.31 0.35 -10.75
C ALA A 13 16.11 0.81 -9.53
N ASP A 14 17.38 1.10 -9.74
CA ASP A 14 18.26 1.71 -8.75
C ASP A 14 18.86 2.99 -9.32
N HIS A 15 18.46 4.12 -8.74
CA HIS A 15 18.92 5.47 -9.13
C HIS A 15 20.00 6.01 -8.17
N GLY A 16 20.56 5.15 -7.30
CA GLY A 16 21.50 5.52 -6.25
C GLY A 16 20.81 6.11 -5.01
N TRP A 17 19.98 7.12 -5.20
CA TRP A 17 19.21 7.73 -4.11
C TRP A 17 17.85 7.03 -3.85
N LEU A 18 17.34 6.30 -4.84
CA LEU A 18 16.08 5.55 -4.82
C LEU A 18 16.34 4.14 -5.35
N ASN A 19 16.08 3.14 -4.51
CA ASN A 19 15.97 1.75 -4.92
C ASN A 19 14.47 1.39 -4.89
N THR A 20 13.88 1.03 -6.03
CA THR A 20 12.43 0.86 -6.19
C THR A 20 12.07 -0.43 -6.90
N TYR A 21 11.00 -1.09 -6.41
CA TYR A 21 10.41 -2.28 -7.04
C TYR A 21 8.96 -2.00 -7.43
N HIS A 22 8.60 -2.29 -8.68
CA HIS A 22 7.28 -2.03 -9.24
C HIS A 22 6.50 -3.33 -9.41
N THR A 23 5.43 -3.49 -8.64
CA THR A 23 4.54 -4.66 -8.75
C THR A 23 3.76 -4.62 -10.06
N PHE A 24 3.33 -3.43 -10.48
CA PHE A 24 2.67 -3.17 -11.76
C PHE A 24 3.51 -2.22 -12.61
N SER A 25 3.18 -2.10 -13.90
CA SER A 25 3.85 -1.17 -14.82
C SER A 25 3.76 0.26 -14.31
N PHE A 26 4.92 0.90 -14.19
CA PHE A 26 5.08 2.25 -13.65
C PHE A 26 6.34 2.90 -14.21
N SER A 27 6.28 4.21 -14.51
CA SER A 27 7.39 4.95 -15.11
C SER A 27 7.95 4.23 -16.35
N ASP A 28 9.24 3.94 -16.39
CA ASP A 28 9.92 3.27 -17.50
C ASP A 28 9.75 1.74 -17.49
N TYR A 29 9.22 1.17 -16.41
CA TYR A 29 8.91 -0.25 -16.34
C TYR A 29 7.57 -0.56 -16.99
N TYR A 30 7.59 -1.40 -18.02
CA TYR A 30 6.39 -1.82 -18.74
C TYR A 30 6.32 -3.34 -18.88
N ASP A 31 5.28 -3.95 -18.32
CA ASP A 31 4.89 -5.34 -18.54
C ASP A 31 3.38 -5.39 -18.78
N PRO A 32 2.92 -5.70 -20.00
CA PRO A 32 1.49 -5.69 -20.35
C PRO A 32 0.66 -6.71 -19.56
N ARG A 33 1.29 -7.70 -18.93
CA ARG A 33 0.61 -8.67 -18.06
C ARG A 33 0.29 -8.09 -16.67
N PHE A 34 0.96 -6.99 -16.29
CA PHE A 34 0.89 -6.38 -14.96
C PHE A 34 0.70 -4.87 -15.07
N MET A 35 -0.46 -4.44 -15.58
CA MET A 35 -0.84 -3.04 -15.70
C MET A 35 -1.58 -2.51 -14.47
N GLY A 36 -2.01 -3.39 -13.59
CA GLY A 36 -2.81 -3.16 -12.40
C GLY A 36 -3.66 -4.39 -12.10
N PHE A 37 -4.44 -4.29 -11.03
CA PHE A 37 -5.41 -5.33 -10.65
C PHE A 37 -6.69 -4.66 -10.12
N ARG A 38 -7.80 -4.77 -10.87
CA ARG A 38 -9.05 -4.04 -10.59
C ARG A 38 -8.78 -2.53 -10.53
N SER A 39 -9.22 -1.84 -9.48
CA SER A 39 -8.89 -0.42 -9.27
C SER A 39 -7.47 -0.16 -8.75
N LEU A 40 -6.73 -1.20 -8.34
CA LEU A 40 -5.37 -1.08 -7.84
C LEU A 40 -4.40 -0.89 -9.01
N ARG A 41 -3.76 0.29 -9.08
CA ARG A 41 -2.95 0.71 -10.22
C ARG A 41 -1.45 0.64 -9.98
N VAL A 42 -1.00 0.97 -8.77
CA VAL A 42 0.42 1.01 -8.40
C VAL A 42 0.60 0.37 -7.02
N ILE A 43 1.63 -0.46 -6.90
CA ILE A 43 2.28 -0.83 -5.65
C ILE A 43 3.78 -0.75 -5.92
N ASN A 44 4.41 0.33 -5.47
CA ASN A 44 5.85 0.47 -5.47
C ASN A 44 6.38 0.26 -4.06
N GLU A 45 7.50 -0.43 -3.96
CA GLU A 45 8.25 -0.62 -2.73
C GLU A 45 9.56 0.14 -2.87
N ASP A 46 9.73 1.18 -2.06
CA ASP A 46 10.75 2.21 -2.24
C ASP A 46 11.67 2.30 -1.02
N TRP A 47 12.98 2.34 -1.27
CA TRP A 47 14.01 2.76 -0.32
C TRP A 47 14.60 4.07 -0.78
N VAL A 48 14.33 5.15 -0.03
CA VAL A 48 14.83 6.49 -0.34
C VAL A 48 15.97 6.85 0.61
N GLN A 49 17.13 7.21 0.05
CA GLN A 49 18.31 7.56 0.83
C GLN A 49 18.12 8.82 1.67
N PRO A 50 18.92 9.01 2.75
CA PRO A 50 18.82 10.17 3.63
C PRO A 50 18.91 11.50 2.88
N GLY A 51 17.95 12.40 3.13
CA GLY A 51 17.90 13.74 2.55
C GLY A 51 17.49 13.81 1.09
N TYR A 52 17.25 12.68 0.43
CA TYR A 52 16.72 12.62 -0.94
C TYR A 52 15.20 12.42 -0.93
N GLY A 53 14.59 12.53 -2.10
CA GLY A 53 13.15 12.35 -2.29
C GLY A 53 12.67 12.81 -3.64
N PHE A 54 11.37 12.85 -3.78
CA PHE A 54 10.68 13.25 -5.00
C PHE A 54 10.38 14.76 -4.93
N PRO A 55 10.97 15.58 -5.81
CA PRO A 55 10.69 17.02 -5.86
C PRO A 55 9.24 17.30 -6.27
N PRO A 56 8.77 18.57 -6.20
CA PRO A 56 7.37 18.91 -6.51
C PRO A 56 6.91 18.42 -7.88
N HIS A 57 5.97 17.48 -7.89
CA HIS A 57 5.37 16.87 -9.08
C HIS A 57 3.85 16.84 -8.97
N PRO A 58 3.12 16.83 -10.11
CA PRO A 58 1.67 16.88 -10.12
C PRO A 58 1.04 15.49 -10.11
N HIS A 59 -0.16 15.40 -9.51
CA HIS A 59 -1.10 14.29 -9.66
C HIS A 59 -2.50 14.80 -9.97
N ARG A 60 -3.29 13.96 -10.61
CA ARG A 60 -4.70 14.20 -10.90
C ARG A 60 -5.46 12.87 -10.89
N ASP A 61 -6.69 12.91 -10.37
CA ASP A 61 -7.65 11.80 -10.38
C ASP A 61 -7.02 10.46 -9.94
N MET A 62 -6.40 10.48 -8.73
CA MET A 62 -5.75 9.33 -8.12
C MET A 62 -5.91 9.36 -6.60
N GLU A 63 -6.18 8.22 -6.01
CA GLU A 63 -6.08 7.98 -4.58
C GLU A 63 -4.69 7.42 -4.28
N ILE A 64 -3.87 8.17 -3.56
CA ILE A 64 -2.47 7.85 -3.28
C ILE A 64 -2.34 7.56 -1.80
N ILE A 65 -1.83 6.38 -1.45
CA ILE A 65 -1.61 5.94 -0.07
C ILE A 65 -0.12 5.71 0.13
N THR A 66 0.43 6.28 1.19
CA THR A 66 1.79 6.03 1.66
C THR A 66 1.73 5.20 2.94
N TYR A 67 2.41 4.05 2.92
CA TYR A 67 2.53 3.13 4.04
C TYR A 67 4.02 2.94 4.39
N VAL A 68 4.47 3.60 5.47
CA VAL A 68 5.88 3.58 5.88
C VAL A 68 6.15 2.36 6.72
N LEU A 69 7.18 1.59 6.32
CA LEU A 69 7.69 0.44 7.06
C LEU A 69 8.81 0.84 8.02
N GLU A 70 9.78 1.64 7.55
CA GLU A 70 10.97 2.06 8.33
C GLU A 70 11.30 3.52 8.01
N GLY A 71 11.92 4.21 8.96
CA GLY A 71 12.32 5.61 8.80
C GLY A 71 11.14 6.58 8.86
N SER A 72 11.19 7.66 8.09
CA SER A 72 10.11 8.66 8.05
C SER A 72 10.12 9.44 6.74
N LEU A 73 8.94 9.71 6.19
CA LEU A 73 8.74 10.46 4.95
C LEU A 73 8.09 11.81 5.25
N GLU A 74 8.72 12.90 4.79
CA GLU A 74 8.15 14.25 4.84
C GLU A 74 7.34 14.52 3.57
N HIS A 75 6.07 14.88 3.73
CA HIS A 75 5.16 15.30 2.68
C HIS A 75 4.88 16.79 2.75
N LYS A 76 4.85 17.47 1.59
CA LYS A 76 4.36 18.85 1.43
C LYS A 76 3.55 18.93 0.15
N ASP A 77 2.42 19.65 0.20
CA ASP A 77 1.54 19.79 -0.96
C ASP A 77 1.05 21.24 -1.20
N SER A 78 0.45 21.42 -2.39
CA SER A 78 -0.12 22.70 -2.83
C SER A 78 -1.42 23.10 -2.12
N MET A 79 -1.97 22.23 -1.26
CA MET A 79 -3.12 22.56 -0.40
C MET A 79 -2.67 23.24 0.91
N GLY A 80 -1.36 23.31 1.15
CA GLY A 80 -0.75 23.84 2.36
C GLY A 80 -0.54 22.79 3.45
N THR A 81 -0.70 21.51 3.14
CA THR A 81 -0.40 20.44 4.08
C THR A 81 1.10 20.18 4.13
N GLY A 82 1.63 20.04 5.33
CA GLY A 82 2.98 19.56 5.61
C GLY A 82 2.95 18.60 6.76
N SER A 83 3.52 17.40 6.59
CA SER A 83 3.51 16.36 7.61
C SER A 83 4.69 15.42 7.47
N VAL A 84 4.94 14.64 8.52
CA VAL A 84 5.92 13.55 8.53
C VAL A 84 5.19 12.26 8.85
N ILE A 85 5.28 11.30 7.95
CA ILE A 85 4.66 9.97 8.06
C ILE A 85 5.70 8.99 8.62
N ARG A 86 5.33 8.19 9.62
CA ARG A 86 6.18 7.23 10.32
C ARG A 86 5.56 5.83 10.31
N PRO A 87 6.35 4.78 10.62
CA PRO A 87 5.80 3.45 10.89
C PRO A 87 4.65 3.51 11.91
N GLY A 88 3.57 2.77 11.64
CA GLY A 88 2.35 2.83 12.44
C GLY A 88 1.43 4.00 12.07
N GLU A 89 1.69 4.67 10.96
CA GLU A 89 0.80 5.69 10.37
C GLU A 89 0.50 5.34 8.91
N VAL A 90 -0.64 5.79 8.43
CA VAL A 90 -1.03 5.76 7.03
C VAL A 90 -1.37 7.18 6.59
N GLN A 91 -0.83 7.57 5.43
CA GLN A 91 -1.19 8.81 4.76
C GLN A 91 -2.00 8.50 3.52
N LYS A 92 -3.03 9.29 3.24
CA LYS A 92 -3.79 9.24 2.01
C LYS A 92 -3.97 10.64 1.44
N MET A 93 -3.70 10.80 0.14
CA MET A 93 -3.96 11.99 -0.64
C MET A 93 -4.89 11.64 -1.80
N SER A 94 -6.05 12.32 -1.88
CA SER A 94 -6.89 12.31 -3.09
C SER A 94 -6.42 13.44 -3.99
N ALA A 95 -5.92 13.13 -5.17
CA ALA A 95 -5.42 14.14 -6.10
C ALA A 95 -6.54 14.94 -6.80
N GLY A 96 -7.68 14.29 -7.07
CA GLY A 96 -8.89 14.93 -7.60
C GLY A 96 -8.61 15.87 -8.77
N THR A 97 -9.09 17.12 -8.71
CA THR A 97 -8.92 18.13 -9.77
C THR A 97 -7.46 18.53 -10.02
N GLY A 98 -6.54 18.11 -9.17
CA GLY A 98 -5.10 18.34 -9.30
C GLY A 98 -4.45 18.78 -8.00
N VAL A 99 -3.31 18.20 -7.69
CA VAL A 99 -2.43 18.57 -6.59
C VAL A 99 -0.98 18.48 -7.05
N ARG A 100 -0.13 19.33 -6.49
CA ARG A 100 1.33 19.17 -6.58
C ARG A 100 1.85 18.85 -5.21
N HIS A 101 2.71 17.84 -5.09
CA HIS A 101 3.34 17.51 -3.82
C HIS A 101 4.81 17.13 -3.98
N SER A 102 5.50 17.08 -2.88
CA SER A 102 6.86 16.58 -2.75
C SER A 102 6.94 15.62 -1.57
N GLU A 103 7.78 14.60 -1.71
CA GLU A 103 7.98 13.56 -0.69
C GLU A 103 9.49 13.36 -0.50
N PHE A 104 10.00 13.67 0.68
CA PHE A 104 11.42 13.54 1.00
C PHE A 104 11.65 12.63 2.20
N ASN A 105 12.75 11.90 2.20
CA ASN A 105 13.21 11.27 3.42
C ASN A 105 13.50 12.35 4.45
N HIS A 106 12.77 12.31 5.56
CA HIS A 106 12.91 13.29 6.64
C HIS A 106 14.24 13.15 7.40
N SER A 107 14.79 11.94 7.45
CA SER A 107 16.08 11.66 8.09
C SER A 107 17.25 12.14 7.25
N LYS A 108 18.34 12.55 7.93
CA LYS A 108 19.62 12.89 7.30
C LYS A 108 20.64 11.75 7.37
N THR A 109 20.32 10.65 8.08
CA THR A 109 21.25 9.56 8.35
C THR A 109 20.70 8.19 8.00
N GLU A 110 19.38 7.98 8.08
CA GLU A 110 18.75 6.67 7.89
C GLU A 110 17.85 6.67 6.65
N PRO A 111 17.82 5.60 5.85
CA PRO A 111 16.90 5.48 4.73
C PRO A 111 15.45 5.38 5.21
N VAL A 112 14.50 5.74 4.36
CA VAL A 112 13.08 5.41 4.54
C VAL A 112 12.70 4.28 3.62
N HIS A 113 11.98 3.28 4.16
CA HIS A 113 11.39 2.16 3.43
C HIS A 113 9.87 2.26 3.50
N LEU A 114 9.21 2.27 2.35
CA LEU A 114 7.77 2.48 2.25
C LEU A 114 7.14 1.74 1.07
N TYR A 115 5.83 1.58 1.14
CA TYR A 115 4.97 1.28 -0.01
C TYR A 115 4.25 2.55 -0.47
N GLN A 116 4.35 2.84 -1.78
CA GLN A 116 3.52 3.83 -2.46
C GLN A 116 2.44 3.08 -3.23
N ILE A 117 1.18 3.33 -2.90
CA ILE A 117 0.01 2.60 -3.41
C ILE A 117 -0.92 3.59 -4.11
N TRP A 118 -1.30 3.29 -5.37
CA TRP A 118 -2.25 4.10 -6.10
C TRP A 118 -3.49 3.30 -6.46
N ILE A 119 -4.66 3.88 -6.16
CA ILE A 119 -5.97 3.30 -6.47
C ILE A 119 -6.71 4.30 -7.37
N LEU A 120 -7.25 3.81 -8.49
CA LEU A 120 -8.08 4.62 -9.37
C LEU A 120 -9.35 5.03 -8.60
N PRO A 121 -9.73 6.31 -8.58
CA PRO A 121 -10.96 6.73 -7.91
C PRO A 121 -12.20 6.25 -8.68
N GLU A 122 -13.33 6.11 -7.99
CA GLU A 122 -14.62 5.82 -8.62
C GLU A 122 -15.12 6.99 -9.47
N LYS A 123 -14.74 8.23 -9.11
CA LYS A 123 -15.15 9.45 -9.75
C LYS A 123 -14.01 10.43 -9.90
N ASP A 124 -13.82 10.94 -11.10
CA ASP A 124 -12.85 11.98 -11.40
C ASP A 124 -13.30 13.38 -10.92
N GLY A 125 -12.35 14.30 -10.81
CA GLY A 125 -12.60 15.71 -10.53
C GLY A 125 -13.10 16.00 -9.12
N ILE A 126 -12.91 15.12 -8.16
CA ILE A 126 -13.22 15.39 -6.75
C ILE A 126 -12.30 16.49 -6.20
N LYS A 127 -12.69 17.11 -5.09
CA LYS A 127 -11.83 18.06 -4.40
C LYS A 127 -10.57 17.35 -3.87
N PRO A 128 -9.37 17.89 -4.08
CA PRO A 128 -8.16 17.37 -3.46
C PRO A 128 -8.26 17.34 -1.93
N MET A 129 -7.76 16.25 -1.33
CA MET A 129 -7.83 16.03 0.12
C MET A 129 -6.61 15.29 0.63
N TYR A 130 -6.30 15.53 1.89
CA TYR A 130 -5.24 14.86 2.64
C TYR A 130 -5.78 14.31 3.95
N GLU A 131 -5.40 13.10 4.31
CA GLU A 131 -5.64 12.48 5.61
C GLU A 131 -4.40 11.71 6.07
N GLN A 132 -4.11 11.77 7.36
CA GLN A 132 -3.11 10.93 8.03
C GLN A 132 -3.72 10.37 9.32
N LYS A 133 -3.53 9.08 9.55
CA LYS A 133 -4.08 8.37 10.71
C LYS A 133 -3.01 7.47 11.34
N ALA A 134 -3.03 7.39 12.66
CA ALA A 134 -2.28 6.38 13.38
C ALA A 134 -2.95 5.02 13.25
N ILE A 135 -2.16 4.01 12.90
CA ILE A 135 -2.51 2.58 12.86
C ILE A 135 -1.45 1.83 13.69
N PRO A 136 -1.55 1.89 15.02
CA PRO A 136 -0.55 1.29 15.89
C PRO A 136 -0.38 -0.21 15.64
N SER A 137 0.85 -0.73 15.78
CA SER A 137 1.17 -2.16 15.65
C SER A 137 0.23 -3.03 16.50
N ALA A 138 -0.07 -2.65 17.73
CA ALA A 138 -1.00 -3.38 18.61
C ALA A 138 -2.41 -3.57 18.01
N GLU A 139 -2.82 -2.73 17.07
CA GLU A 139 -4.10 -2.87 16.35
C GLU A 139 -4.02 -3.82 15.16
N LYS A 140 -2.81 -4.15 14.70
CA LYS A 140 -2.54 -5.07 13.58
C LYS A 140 -2.12 -6.48 14.04
N GLN A 141 -1.64 -6.63 15.27
CA GLN A 141 -1.14 -7.91 15.79
C GLN A 141 -2.24 -8.96 15.86
N GLY A 142 -2.06 -10.07 15.12
CA GLY A 142 -2.97 -11.21 15.07
C GLY A 142 -4.35 -10.91 14.48
N LYS A 143 -4.55 -9.78 13.82
CA LYS A 143 -5.84 -9.37 13.25
C LYS A 143 -5.69 -8.46 12.02
N LEU A 144 -6.67 -8.51 11.13
CA LEU A 144 -6.80 -7.58 10.00
C LEU A 144 -7.35 -6.24 10.52
N ARG A 145 -6.51 -5.20 10.51
CA ARG A 145 -6.89 -3.82 10.85
C ARG A 145 -7.25 -3.06 9.58
N LEU A 146 -8.46 -2.51 9.52
CA LEU A 146 -8.88 -1.64 8.42
C LEU A 146 -8.03 -0.37 8.41
N VAL A 147 -7.35 -0.10 7.30
CA VAL A 147 -6.44 1.03 7.08
C VAL A 147 -7.10 2.12 6.25
N ALA A 148 -7.81 1.71 5.18
CA ALA A 148 -8.48 2.63 4.27
C ALA A 148 -9.76 2.00 3.72
N SER A 149 -10.85 2.78 3.57
CA SER A 149 -12.11 2.32 2.97
C SER A 149 -13.02 3.50 2.59
N PRO A 150 -14.10 3.28 1.81
CA PRO A 150 -15.11 4.30 1.54
C PRO A 150 -15.77 4.88 2.81
N ALA A 151 -15.96 4.04 3.82
CA ALA A 151 -16.51 4.45 5.13
C ALA A 151 -15.44 5.03 6.09
N GLY A 152 -14.20 5.15 5.64
CA GLY A 152 -13.12 5.76 6.41
C GLY A 152 -13.43 7.20 6.82
N GLY A 153 -12.78 7.67 7.89
CA GLY A 153 -13.00 9.02 8.40
C GLY A 153 -14.15 9.14 9.41
N ASN A 154 -15.10 8.21 9.46
CA ASN A 154 -16.29 8.24 10.34
C ASN A 154 -16.05 7.54 11.69
N GLY A 155 -14.95 7.86 12.38
CA GLY A 155 -14.63 7.24 13.68
C GLY A 155 -14.01 5.83 13.57
N SER A 156 -13.86 5.27 12.35
CA SER A 156 -13.25 3.95 12.13
C SER A 156 -11.73 3.92 12.39
N GLY A 157 -11.10 5.09 12.52
CA GLY A 157 -9.65 5.22 12.56
C GLY A 157 -8.93 4.92 11.23
N ALA A 158 -9.68 4.61 10.16
CA ALA A 158 -9.17 4.40 8.81
C ALA A 158 -9.25 5.70 7.99
N VAL A 159 -8.41 5.84 6.95
CA VAL A 159 -8.51 6.96 6.00
C VAL A 159 -9.62 6.68 4.98
N LYS A 160 -10.24 7.74 4.46
CA LYS A 160 -11.34 7.63 3.50
C LYS A 160 -10.82 7.44 2.08
N LEU A 161 -11.33 6.42 1.38
CA LEU A 161 -11.13 6.21 -0.05
C LEU A 161 -12.36 6.64 -0.86
N TYR A 162 -12.12 7.20 -2.05
CA TYR A 162 -13.16 7.49 -3.04
C TYR A 162 -13.19 6.41 -4.12
N GLN A 163 -13.18 5.15 -3.66
CA GLN A 163 -13.30 3.95 -4.50
C GLN A 163 -13.91 2.84 -3.64
N ASP A 164 -14.73 1.96 -4.24
CA ASP A 164 -15.19 0.71 -3.62
C ASP A 164 -14.04 -0.27 -3.47
N ALA A 165 -13.19 0.06 -2.52
CA ALA A 165 -11.99 -0.70 -2.15
C ALA A 165 -11.73 -0.56 -0.64
N ALA A 166 -11.25 -1.61 -0.01
CA ALA A 166 -10.77 -1.57 1.37
C ALA A 166 -9.34 -2.08 1.45
N LEU A 167 -8.52 -1.41 2.25
CA LEU A 167 -7.16 -1.82 2.58
C LEU A 167 -7.12 -2.22 4.05
N TYR A 168 -6.62 -3.43 4.31
CA TYR A 168 -6.33 -3.95 5.64
C TYR A 168 -4.83 -4.19 5.78
N ALA A 169 -4.32 -4.09 7.01
CA ALA A 169 -2.99 -4.51 7.38
C ALA A 169 -3.04 -5.49 8.55
N ALA A 170 -2.15 -6.47 8.56
CA ALA A 170 -1.99 -7.40 9.68
C ALA A 170 -0.50 -7.68 9.93
N GLU A 171 -0.14 -7.78 11.22
CA GLU A 171 1.14 -8.28 11.68
C GLU A 171 0.90 -9.66 12.31
N LEU A 172 1.62 -10.68 11.80
CA LEU A 172 1.43 -12.08 12.18
C LEU A 172 2.72 -12.69 12.68
N GLY A 173 2.67 -13.29 13.84
CA GLY A 173 3.70 -14.18 14.33
C GLY A 173 3.63 -15.55 13.61
N LYS A 174 4.63 -16.41 13.89
CA LYS A 174 4.63 -17.78 13.35
C LYS A 174 3.41 -18.55 13.87
N ALA A 175 2.68 -19.17 12.93
CA ALA A 175 1.46 -19.93 13.16
C ALA A 175 0.24 -19.09 13.62
N GLU A 176 0.34 -17.76 13.67
CA GLU A 176 -0.83 -16.89 13.80
C GLU A 176 -1.59 -16.82 12.49
N GLN A 177 -2.93 -16.84 12.57
CA GLN A 177 -3.81 -16.85 11.41
C GLN A 177 -4.86 -15.76 11.51
N VAL A 178 -5.14 -15.12 10.38
CA VAL A 178 -6.29 -14.24 10.18
C VAL A 178 -7.12 -14.72 9.00
N GLU A 179 -8.40 -14.37 9.02
CA GLU A 179 -9.34 -14.74 7.97
C GLU A 179 -10.04 -13.48 7.43
N HIS A 180 -10.33 -13.49 6.14
CA HIS A 180 -11.13 -12.46 5.47
C HIS A 180 -12.15 -13.11 4.55
N GLU A 181 -13.42 -12.72 4.71
CA GLU A 181 -14.49 -13.15 3.83
C GLU A 181 -14.61 -12.18 2.65
N LEU A 182 -14.65 -12.74 1.44
CA LEU A 182 -14.90 -11.99 0.21
C LEU A 182 -16.34 -12.22 -0.22
N SER A 183 -17.13 -11.17 -0.28
CA SER A 183 -18.49 -11.23 -0.83
C SER A 183 -18.47 -11.60 -2.32
N ASP A 184 -19.58 -12.09 -2.84
CA ASP A 184 -19.72 -12.42 -4.25
C ASP A 184 -19.35 -11.23 -5.14
N GLY A 185 -18.57 -11.49 -6.19
CA GLY A 185 -18.10 -10.49 -7.12
C GLY A 185 -16.90 -9.69 -6.66
N ARG A 186 -16.37 -9.90 -5.45
CA ARG A 186 -15.18 -9.23 -4.97
C ARG A 186 -13.90 -9.99 -5.28
N TYR A 187 -12.81 -9.24 -5.27
CA TYR A 187 -11.45 -9.69 -5.57
C TYR A 187 -10.52 -9.25 -4.45
N ALA A 188 -9.40 -9.94 -4.29
CA ALA A 188 -8.40 -9.46 -3.36
C ALA A 188 -7.01 -9.41 -4.00
N TRP A 189 -6.20 -8.46 -3.53
CA TRP A 189 -4.76 -8.45 -3.72
C TRP A 189 -4.09 -8.56 -2.36
N ILE A 190 -3.15 -9.50 -2.23
CA ILE A 190 -2.29 -9.63 -1.04
C ILE A 190 -0.91 -9.12 -1.41
N GLN A 191 -0.35 -8.23 -0.60
CA GLN A 191 1.05 -7.80 -0.70
C GLN A 191 1.76 -8.16 0.61
N VAL A 192 2.79 -8.98 0.53
CA VAL A 192 3.61 -9.29 1.71
C VAL A 192 4.66 -8.21 1.88
N ALA A 193 4.52 -7.41 2.94
CA ALA A 193 5.43 -6.31 3.22
C ALA A 193 6.68 -6.77 3.98
N ARG A 194 6.53 -7.76 4.87
CA ARG A 194 7.63 -8.35 5.66
C ARG A 194 7.40 -9.83 5.89
N GLY A 195 8.49 -10.56 6.09
CA GLY A 195 8.44 -11.97 6.50
C GLY A 195 7.91 -12.91 5.42
N ALA A 196 7.08 -13.87 5.84
CA ALA A 196 6.46 -14.86 4.96
C ALA A 196 5.12 -15.32 5.51
N VAL A 197 4.19 -15.60 4.60
CA VAL A 197 2.85 -16.10 4.94
C VAL A 197 2.44 -17.21 3.99
N ASN A 198 1.48 -18.04 4.42
CA ASN A 198 0.74 -18.94 3.56
C ASN A 198 -0.68 -18.38 3.36
N VAL A 199 -1.11 -18.23 2.13
CA VAL A 199 -2.45 -17.76 1.77
C VAL A 199 -3.19 -18.88 1.04
N ASN A 200 -4.20 -19.50 1.66
CA ASN A 200 -4.96 -20.63 1.11
C ASN A 200 -4.07 -21.72 0.47
N GLY A 201 -2.96 -22.09 1.14
CA GLY A 201 -2.02 -23.10 0.66
C GLY A 201 -0.90 -22.56 -0.26
N GLN A 202 -0.88 -21.27 -0.61
CA GLN A 202 0.19 -20.63 -1.39
C GLN A 202 1.18 -19.92 -0.49
N ASP A 203 2.46 -20.29 -0.57
CA ASP A 203 3.53 -19.63 0.18
C ASP A 203 3.98 -18.35 -0.52
N LEU A 204 4.00 -17.25 0.23
CA LEU A 204 4.46 -15.93 -0.19
C LEU A 204 5.51 -15.40 0.78
N LYS A 205 6.47 -14.63 0.24
CA LYS A 205 7.55 -13.97 1.00
C LYS A 205 7.47 -12.45 0.83
N ALA A 206 8.22 -11.73 1.64
CA ALA A 206 8.36 -10.28 1.50
C ALA A 206 8.61 -9.86 0.03
N GLY A 207 7.85 -8.87 -0.44
CA GLY A 207 7.83 -8.39 -1.80
C GLY A 207 6.95 -9.20 -2.78
N ASP A 208 6.53 -10.44 -2.45
CA ASP A 208 5.56 -11.17 -3.26
C ASP A 208 4.18 -10.51 -3.16
N GLY A 209 3.45 -10.53 -4.28
CA GLY A 209 2.04 -10.19 -4.34
C GLY A 209 1.19 -11.35 -4.86
N ALA A 210 -0.10 -11.35 -4.59
CA ALA A 210 -1.02 -12.36 -5.11
C ALA A 210 -2.37 -11.77 -5.48
N ALA A 211 -2.78 -11.97 -6.74
CA ALA A 211 -4.13 -11.71 -7.20
C ALA A 211 -5.05 -12.88 -6.82
N VAL A 212 -6.16 -12.58 -6.18
CA VAL A 212 -7.16 -13.56 -5.74
C VAL A 212 -8.48 -13.32 -6.44
N THR A 213 -8.95 -14.35 -7.11
CA THR A 213 -10.24 -14.36 -7.83
C THR A 213 -11.02 -15.63 -7.51
N LYS A 214 -12.35 -15.55 -7.43
CA LYS A 214 -13.22 -16.72 -7.22
C LYS A 214 -12.94 -17.48 -5.91
N GLU A 215 -12.54 -16.76 -4.89
CA GLU A 215 -12.43 -17.25 -3.51
C GLU A 215 -13.49 -16.51 -2.69
N SER A 216 -14.20 -17.22 -1.82
CA SER A 216 -15.13 -16.60 -0.87
C SER A 216 -14.48 -16.30 0.48
N LYS A 217 -13.32 -16.91 0.75
CA LYS A 217 -12.61 -16.79 2.01
C LYS A 217 -11.10 -16.88 1.81
N LEU A 218 -10.39 -16.01 2.48
CA LEU A 218 -8.94 -16.02 2.58
C LEU A 218 -8.51 -16.40 3.98
N GLN A 219 -7.59 -17.35 4.07
CA GLN A 219 -6.87 -17.69 5.29
C GLN A 219 -5.42 -17.27 5.09
N ILE A 220 -4.90 -16.39 5.96
CA ILE A 220 -3.53 -15.90 5.91
C ILE A 220 -2.84 -16.35 7.18
N LEU A 221 -1.89 -17.25 7.05
CA LEU A 221 -1.11 -17.86 8.13
C LEU A 221 0.32 -17.33 8.13
N GLY A 222 0.78 -16.78 9.24
CA GLY A 222 2.18 -16.38 9.42
C GLY A 222 3.11 -17.59 9.38
N SER A 223 4.08 -17.58 8.45
CA SER A 223 5.08 -18.66 8.28
C SER A 223 6.44 -18.31 8.85
N ALA A 224 6.71 -17.03 9.12
CA ALA A 224 7.91 -16.52 9.75
C ALA A 224 7.62 -15.97 11.16
N GLY A 225 8.67 -15.63 11.91
CA GLY A 225 8.53 -15.10 13.28
C GLY A 225 7.87 -13.71 13.36
N ALA A 226 7.99 -12.93 12.29
CA ALA A 226 7.30 -11.64 12.13
C ALA A 226 6.97 -11.45 10.65
N SER A 227 5.69 -11.31 10.35
CA SER A 227 5.20 -11.10 8.99
C SER A 227 4.24 -9.92 8.98
N GLU A 228 4.30 -9.09 7.96
CA GLU A 228 3.35 -7.98 7.75
C GLU A 228 2.75 -8.09 6.35
N VAL A 229 1.42 -8.04 6.29
CA VAL A 229 0.67 -8.16 5.03
C VAL A 229 -0.29 -7.00 4.85
N LEU A 230 -0.44 -6.57 3.61
CA LEU A 230 -1.46 -5.65 3.16
C LEU A 230 -2.46 -6.44 2.32
N LEU A 231 -3.74 -6.39 2.70
CA LEU A 231 -4.84 -7.02 1.99
C LEU A 231 -5.73 -5.94 1.39
N PHE A 232 -5.90 -5.97 0.08
CA PHE A 232 -6.83 -5.12 -0.66
C PHE A 232 -8.06 -5.94 -1.03
N ASP A 233 -9.23 -5.50 -0.60
CA ASP A 233 -10.53 -6.03 -0.98
C ASP A 233 -11.14 -5.07 -2.01
N LEU A 234 -11.39 -5.56 -3.23
CA LEU A 234 -11.64 -4.76 -4.43
C LEU A 234 -12.95 -5.20 -5.13
N ALA A 235 -13.67 -4.23 -5.70
CA ALA A 235 -14.82 -4.49 -6.57
C ALA A 235 -14.43 -5.05 -7.94
#